data_fe9d85976dd23d3072edae7a6a227906
#
_entry.id   fe9d85976dd23d3072edae7a6a227906
#
_cell.length_a   1.000
_cell.length_b   1.000
_cell.length_c   1.000
_cell.angle_alpha   90.00
_cell.angle_beta   90.00
_cell.angle_gamma   90.00
#
_symmetry.space_group_name_H-M   'P 1'
#
loop_
_entity.id
_entity.type
_entity.pdbx_description
1 polymer ?
#
loop_
_entity_poly.entity_id
_entity_poly.type
_entity_poly.pdbx_seq_one_letter_code
_entity_poly.pdbx_strand_id
1 'polypeptide(L)'
;RLYVNEWYVDERVYYFYYGDEGKAASGLTQVDGTLYYFSENGCRYQNEKITVDGRNYYCKSDGEVIELQENGWIKDGENDKYVKDGQVLTDCVEKIGDSYYSFDSTGVMYRNTVLTRWDEAAQKYTYYFIKADGRLYVNEWYEYDKYDNHGHGIWYYYGDEGKAASGLTQINGTLYYFSEDGRLYQDQTITVDGKIYYCNLDGIAVELQNNRWTKVDGKYRYVKDGQALTNCVEKIGDFYYGFDSDGYMFADEQFNLLDSESGNTCYYRAHEDGHLYRNEWYMNYKGLWYYFGNDAKMYFGLREVNGILYYFGSRMYQDESVTVDGKNYYCKSSGEAVELSKNGWNLVDGNYLYVKDGQLLRECLEKIGDAYYYFGYSGVMLSDTTFGLPNTEGEYRVHADGSLYISQWYRINGYWEYYGETGLRKTGWLSLGNIWYYLNEYGWMVTGWQIVAGTWYFFDGSGAMVVGWVNLNGTWYYLSGSGAMVTGWLDLNGTWYYMRADGAMLTGTQVIGGTTYIFNQDGAWVAN
;
A
#
# COMPACT_ATOMS: atom_id res chain seq x y z
N ARG A 1 -24.72 -39.80 -74.52
CA ARG A 1 -23.99 -40.88 -73.82
C ARG A 1 -24.94 -41.48 -72.80
N LEU A 2 -25.11 -42.83 -72.82
CA LEU A 2 -25.81 -43.52 -71.73
C LEU A 2 -24.83 -43.68 -70.60
N TYR A 3 -25.27 -43.35 -69.40
CA TYR A 3 -24.53 -43.64 -68.15
C TYR A 3 -24.74 -45.15 -67.84
N VAL A 4 -23.70 -45.86 -67.62
CA VAL A 4 -23.76 -47.30 -67.28
C VAL A 4 -22.73 -47.54 -66.18
N ASN A 5 -23.13 -48.04 -65.00
CA ASN A 5 -22.34 -48.25 -63.80
C ASN A 5 -21.61 -46.97 -63.41
N GLU A 6 -22.30 -45.84 -63.54
CA GLU A 6 -21.71 -44.52 -63.26
C GLU A 6 -22.64 -43.71 -62.34
N TRP A 7 -21.99 -42.91 -61.48
CA TRP A 7 -22.63 -41.89 -60.71
C TRP A 7 -22.84 -40.63 -61.57
N TYR A 8 -23.99 -40.02 -61.42
CA TYR A 8 -24.33 -38.74 -62.01
C TYR A 8 -24.79 -37.76 -60.94
N VAL A 9 -24.30 -36.54 -60.99
CA VAL A 9 -24.74 -35.44 -60.09
C VAL A 9 -25.32 -34.36 -60.97
N ASP A 10 -26.58 -33.96 -60.71
CA ASP A 10 -27.22 -32.89 -61.42
C ASP A 10 -26.81 -31.50 -60.94
N GLU A 11 -27.22 -30.44 -61.60
CA GLU A 11 -26.90 -29.03 -61.27
C GLU A 11 -27.45 -28.60 -59.90
N ARG A 12 -28.38 -29.34 -59.31
CA ARG A 12 -28.97 -29.13 -57.98
C ARG A 12 -28.31 -29.98 -56.88
N VAL A 13 -27.21 -30.67 -57.26
CA VAL A 13 -26.45 -31.55 -56.36
C VAL A 13 -27.23 -32.80 -55.92
N TYR A 14 -28.18 -33.29 -56.73
CA TYR A 14 -28.78 -34.59 -56.56
C TYR A 14 -27.91 -35.69 -57.17
N TYR A 15 -27.75 -36.80 -56.47
CA TYR A 15 -26.95 -37.94 -56.90
C TYR A 15 -27.84 -39.03 -57.44
N PHE A 16 -27.44 -39.58 -58.59
CA PHE A 16 -28.09 -40.70 -59.27
C PHE A 16 -27.05 -41.76 -59.58
N TYR A 17 -27.44 -42.98 -59.57
CA TYR A 17 -26.61 -44.10 -60.06
C TYR A 17 -27.33 -44.82 -61.21
N TYR A 18 -26.65 -45.05 -62.25
CA TYR A 18 -27.16 -45.76 -63.44
C TYR A 18 -26.46 -47.12 -63.53
N GLY A 19 -27.21 -48.21 -63.36
CA GLY A 19 -26.71 -49.59 -63.36
C GLY A 19 -26.35 -50.12 -64.74
N ASP A 20 -26.15 -51.45 -64.84
CA ASP A 20 -25.70 -52.15 -66.06
C ASP A 20 -26.52 -51.89 -67.32
N GLU A 21 -27.82 -51.67 -67.17
CA GLU A 21 -28.71 -51.35 -68.30
C GLU A 21 -28.83 -49.85 -68.60
N GLY A 22 -28.08 -49.01 -67.91
CA GLY A 22 -28.21 -47.55 -68.02
C GLY A 22 -29.55 -47.00 -67.46
N LYS A 23 -30.22 -47.76 -66.64
CA LYS A 23 -31.41 -47.35 -65.86
C LYS A 23 -31.04 -46.75 -64.56
N ALA A 24 -31.70 -45.66 -64.12
CA ALA A 24 -31.54 -45.10 -62.82
C ALA A 24 -31.92 -46.14 -61.75
N ALA A 25 -31.07 -46.23 -60.67
CA ALA A 25 -31.35 -47.07 -59.51
C ALA A 25 -32.58 -46.55 -58.79
N SER A 26 -33.37 -47.47 -58.19
CA SER A 26 -34.50 -47.14 -57.31
C SER A 26 -34.58 -48.15 -56.14
N GLY A 27 -35.06 -47.69 -54.99
CA GLY A 27 -35.12 -48.53 -53.79
C GLY A 27 -33.72 -48.80 -53.19
N LEU A 28 -33.63 -49.84 -52.35
CA LEU A 28 -32.34 -50.28 -51.78
C LEU A 28 -31.48 -50.91 -52.88
N THR A 29 -30.35 -50.33 -53.15
CA THR A 29 -29.44 -50.77 -54.23
C THR A 29 -28.01 -50.79 -53.70
N GLN A 30 -27.31 -51.91 -53.94
CA GLN A 30 -25.89 -52.05 -53.62
C GLN A 30 -25.03 -51.59 -54.79
N VAL A 31 -24.12 -50.63 -54.50
CA VAL A 31 -23.16 -50.09 -55.47
C VAL A 31 -21.76 -50.26 -54.87
N ASP A 32 -20.89 -50.96 -55.55
CA ASP A 32 -19.50 -51.24 -55.12
C ASP A 32 -19.39 -51.72 -53.63
N GLY A 33 -20.34 -52.57 -53.22
CA GLY A 33 -20.39 -53.14 -51.88
C GLY A 33 -21.04 -52.25 -50.81
N THR A 34 -21.39 -51.03 -51.12
CA THR A 34 -22.07 -50.07 -50.24
C THR A 34 -23.57 -50.02 -50.58
N LEU A 35 -24.44 -50.04 -49.54
CA LEU A 35 -25.88 -49.96 -49.74
C LEU A 35 -26.33 -48.49 -49.81
N TYR A 36 -27.17 -48.20 -50.82
CA TYR A 36 -27.80 -46.88 -51.03
C TYR A 36 -29.30 -47.04 -51.18
N TYR A 37 -30.03 -45.95 -50.96
CA TYR A 37 -31.44 -45.88 -51.28
C TYR A 37 -31.75 -44.77 -52.26
N PHE A 38 -32.47 -45.09 -53.28
CA PHE A 38 -32.89 -44.16 -54.33
C PHE A 38 -34.41 -44.06 -54.38
N SER A 39 -34.92 -42.83 -54.57
CA SER A 39 -36.34 -42.62 -54.81
C SER A 39 -36.80 -43.27 -56.12
N GLU A 40 -38.08 -43.32 -56.32
CA GLU A 40 -38.67 -43.77 -57.61
C GLU A 40 -38.14 -42.98 -58.80
N ASN A 41 -37.77 -41.70 -58.60
CA ASN A 41 -37.17 -40.83 -59.61
C ASN A 41 -35.61 -40.96 -59.70
N GLY A 42 -35.01 -41.93 -58.99
CA GLY A 42 -33.61 -42.22 -59.05
C GLY A 42 -32.72 -41.32 -58.15
N CYS A 43 -33.29 -40.38 -57.39
CA CYS A 43 -32.51 -39.54 -56.48
C CYS A 43 -32.05 -40.31 -55.22
N ARG A 44 -30.75 -40.24 -54.92
CA ARG A 44 -30.19 -40.84 -53.71
C ARG A 44 -30.63 -40.06 -52.45
N TYR A 45 -31.07 -40.76 -51.44
CA TYR A 45 -31.43 -40.24 -50.14
C TYR A 45 -30.19 -39.99 -49.28
N GLN A 46 -30.22 -38.93 -48.49
CA GLN A 46 -29.16 -38.54 -47.57
C GLN A 46 -29.75 -37.90 -46.32
N ASN A 47 -29.13 -38.13 -45.17
CA ASN A 47 -29.53 -37.55 -43.87
C ASN A 47 -31.02 -37.84 -43.52
N GLU A 48 -31.53 -38.96 -43.95
CA GLU A 48 -32.96 -39.26 -43.85
C GLU A 48 -33.20 -40.72 -43.40
N LYS A 49 -34.25 -40.88 -42.66
CA LYS A 49 -34.75 -42.21 -42.29
C LYS A 49 -35.72 -42.72 -43.33
N ILE A 50 -35.60 -44.01 -43.62
CA ILE A 50 -36.52 -44.70 -44.54
C ILE A 50 -37.01 -46.00 -43.90
N THR A 51 -38.16 -46.48 -44.32
CA THR A 51 -38.66 -47.82 -43.94
C THR A 51 -38.89 -48.58 -45.23
N VAL A 52 -38.26 -49.75 -45.33
CA VAL A 52 -38.40 -50.65 -46.50
C VAL A 52 -38.70 -52.04 -45.97
N ASP A 53 -39.78 -52.65 -46.44
CA ASP A 53 -40.23 -54.00 -46.06
C ASP A 53 -40.34 -54.20 -44.52
N GLY A 54 -40.79 -53.16 -43.80
CA GLY A 54 -40.97 -53.19 -42.36
C GLY A 54 -39.69 -53.04 -41.53
N ARG A 55 -38.55 -52.81 -42.18
CA ARG A 55 -37.25 -52.53 -41.52
C ARG A 55 -36.92 -51.05 -41.64
N ASN A 56 -36.34 -50.49 -40.62
CA ASN A 56 -35.90 -49.11 -40.56
C ASN A 56 -34.44 -48.99 -40.97
N TYR A 57 -34.14 -48.00 -41.79
CA TYR A 57 -32.80 -47.69 -42.27
C TYR A 57 -32.51 -46.21 -42.09
N TYR A 58 -31.27 -45.84 -42.02
CA TYR A 58 -30.78 -44.48 -42.02
C TYR A 58 -29.86 -44.25 -43.21
N CYS A 59 -30.16 -43.30 -44.03
CA CYS A 59 -29.31 -42.86 -45.13
C CYS A 59 -28.37 -41.78 -44.58
N LYS A 60 -27.06 -42.10 -44.45
CA LYS A 60 -26.05 -41.17 -43.95
C LYS A 60 -25.84 -39.96 -44.85
N SER A 61 -25.05 -39.00 -44.43
CA SER A 61 -24.72 -37.77 -45.19
C SER A 61 -24.01 -38.07 -46.53
N ASP A 62 -23.21 -39.15 -46.60
CA ASP A 62 -22.58 -39.64 -47.81
C ASP A 62 -23.52 -40.52 -48.68
N GLY A 63 -24.71 -40.80 -48.18
CA GLY A 63 -25.75 -41.63 -48.81
C GLY A 63 -25.66 -43.12 -48.50
N GLU A 64 -24.62 -43.60 -47.82
CA GLU A 64 -24.56 -44.98 -47.32
C GLU A 64 -25.77 -45.26 -46.46
N VAL A 65 -26.41 -46.42 -46.68
CA VAL A 65 -27.58 -46.85 -45.91
C VAL A 65 -27.19 -47.91 -44.92
N ILE A 66 -27.56 -47.71 -43.68
CA ILE A 66 -27.39 -48.68 -42.59
C ILE A 66 -28.75 -49.10 -42.05
N GLU A 67 -28.95 -50.37 -41.76
CA GLU A 67 -30.12 -50.85 -41.06
C GLU A 67 -30.06 -50.35 -39.60
N LEU A 68 -31.14 -49.71 -39.15
CA LEU A 68 -31.24 -49.23 -37.80
C LEU A 68 -31.47 -50.37 -36.85
N GLN A 69 -30.57 -50.53 -35.88
CA GLN A 69 -30.79 -51.40 -34.73
C GLN A 69 -31.81 -50.75 -33.78
N GLU A 70 -32.39 -51.53 -32.90
CA GLU A 70 -33.38 -51.02 -31.94
C GLU A 70 -32.80 -49.90 -31.06
N ASN A 71 -31.56 -50.08 -30.60
CA ASN A 71 -30.81 -49.07 -29.84
C ASN A 71 -29.32 -49.12 -30.20
N GLY A 72 -28.67 -47.96 -30.41
CA GLY A 72 -27.24 -47.91 -30.69
C GLY A 72 -26.73 -46.64 -31.30
N TRP A 73 -25.40 -46.44 -31.23
CA TRP A 73 -24.71 -45.31 -31.83
C TRP A 73 -24.51 -45.53 -33.34
N ILE A 74 -24.70 -44.44 -34.08
CA ILE A 74 -24.43 -44.39 -35.52
C ILE A 74 -23.32 -43.36 -35.77
N LYS A 75 -22.32 -43.76 -36.58
CA LYS A 75 -21.35 -42.83 -37.17
C LYS A 75 -21.84 -42.36 -38.54
N ASP A 76 -21.99 -41.05 -38.71
CA ASP A 76 -22.35 -40.39 -39.97
C ASP A 76 -21.28 -39.35 -40.28
N GLY A 77 -20.23 -39.75 -40.97
CA GLY A 77 -19.01 -38.95 -41.16
C GLY A 77 -18.31 -38.73 -39.80
N GLU A 78 -18.08 -37.49 -39.42
CA GLU A 78 -17.52 -37.11 -38.11
C GLU A 78 -18.61 -36.98 -37.03
N ASN A 79 -19.90 -37.07 -37.41
CA ASN A 79 -21.02 -36.87 -36.50
C ASN A 79 -21.43 -38.19 -35.84
N ASP A 80 -21.78 -38.09 -34.58
CA ASP A 80 -22.40 -39.17 -33.84
C ASP A 80 -23.89 -38.92 -33.67
N LYS A 81 -24.69 -39.97 -33.93
CA LYS A 81 -26.14 -40.01 -33.76
C LYS A 81 -26.49 -41.21 -32.90
N TYR A 82 -27.64 -41.20 -32.25
CA TYR A 82 -28.12 -42.34 -31.50
C TYR A 82 -29.53 -42.77 -31.91
N VAL A 83 -29.69 -44.06 -32.03
CA VAL A 83 -31.00 -44.70 -32.25
C VAL A 83 -31.54 -45.19 -30.93
N LYS A 84 -32.79 -44.86 -30.63
CA LYS A 84 -33.55 -45.40 -29.51
C LYS A 84 -34.88 -45.87 -30.01
N ASP A 85 -35.24 -47.13 -29.70
CA ASP A 85 -36.47 -47.78 -30.15
C ASP A 85 -36.68 -47.67 -31.68
N GLY A 86 -35.60 -47.86 -32.44
CA GLY A 86 -35.61 -47.79 -33.88
C GLY A 86 -35.79 -46.37 -34.46
N GLN A 87 -35.63 -45.31 -33.66
CA GLN A 87 -35.75 -43.93 -34.06
C GLN A 87 -34.44 -43.17 -33.76
N VAL A 88 -33.96 -42.35 -34.69
CA VAL A 88 -32.85 -41.44 -34.43
C VAL A 88 -33.34 -40.35 -33.49
N LEU A 89 -32.59 -40.14 -32.39
CA LEU A 89 -32.89 -39.05 -31.45
C LEU A 89 -32.63 -37.70 -32.08
N THR A 90 -33.62 -36.80 -32.01
CA THR A 90 -33.51 -35.41 -32.51
C THR A 90 -34.11 -34.44 -31.50
N ASP A 91 -33.59 -33.22 -31.45
CA ASP A 91 -34.10 -32.12 -30.61
C ASP A 91 -34.33 -32.50 -29.13
N CYS A 92 -33.53 -33.37 -28.57
CA CYS A 92 -33.72 -33.89 -27.21
C CYS A 92 -32.45 -33.89 -26.37
N VAL A 93 -32.65 -33.99 -25.07
CA VAL A 93 -31.64 -34.44 -24.08
C VAL A 93 -32.09 -35.85 -23.63
N GLU A 94 -31.22 -36.82 -23.75
CA GLU A 94 -31.56 -38.22 -23.46
C GLU A 94 -30.48 -38.91 -22.64
N LYS A 95 -30.93 -39.76 -21.72
CA LYS A 95 -30.04 -40.63 -20.95
C LYS A 95 -29.72 -41.89 -21.73
N ILE A 96 -28.44 -42.09 -22.00
CA ILE A 96 -27.92 -43.26 -22.72
C ILE A 96 -26.87 -43.95 -21.81
N GLY A 97 -27.21 -45.10 -21.32
CA GLY A 97 -26.42 -45.75 -20.25
C GLY A 97 -26.41 -44.91 -18.98
N ASP A 98 -25.23 -44.60 -18.46
CA ASP A 98 -25.06 -43.80 -17.25
C ASP A 98 -24.86 -42.27 -17.54
N SER A 99 -24.94 -41.88 -18.80
CA SER A 99 -24.63 -40.49 -19.20
C SER A 99 -25.80 -39.86 -19.97
N TYR A 100 -25.88 -38.51 -19.90
CA TYR A 100 -26.83 -37.76 -20.69
C TYR A 100 -26.13 -37.16 -21.90
N TYR A 101 -26.85 -37.13 -23.03
CA TYR A 101 -26.41 -36.56 -24.31
C TYR A 101 -27.50 -35.68 -24.88
N SER A 102 -27.14 -34.75 -25.74
CA SER A 102 -28.10 -33.91 -26.46
C SER A 102 -27.88 -33.96 -27.93
N PHE A 103 -28.99 -33.96 -28.69
CA PHE A 103 -29.01 -34.05 -30.14
C PHE A 103 -29.74 -32.85 -30.74
N ASP A 104 -29.27 -32.42 -31.90
CA ASP A 104 -29.93 -31.35 -32.68
C ASP A 104 -31.11 -31.86 -33.51
N SER A 105 -31.75 -30.97 -34.27
CA SER A 105 -32.88 -31.32 -35.13
C SER A 105 -32.54 -32.30 -36.25
N THR A 106 -31.26 -32.47 -36.56
CA THR A 106 -30.76 -33.43 -37.54
C THR A 106 -30.26 -34.75 -36.92
N GLY A 107 -30.36 -34.83 -35.57
CA GLY A 107 -29.93 -35.96 -34.78
C GLY A 107 -28.41 -35.97 -34.49
N VAL A 108 -27.69 -34.96 -34.80
CA VAL A 108 -26.26 -34.87 -34.49
C VAL A 108 -26.06 -34.55 -33.02
N MET A 109 -25.18 -35.31 -32.35
CA MET A 109 -24.85 -35.12 -30.96
C MET A 109 -24.01 -33.83 -30.76
N TYR A 110 -24.45 -32.96 -29.86
CA TYR A 110 -23.72 -31.77 -29.47
C TYR A 110 -22.42 -32.12 -28.73
N ARG A 111 -21.36 -31.31 -28.91
CA ARG A 111 -20.07 -31.43 -28.26
C ARG A 111 -19.52 -30.05 -27.93
N ASN A 112 -18.83 -29.96 -26.77
CA ASN A 112 -18.08 -28.79 -26.33
C ASN A 112 -18.85 -27.47 -26.54
N THR A 113 -20.09 -27.39 -26.05
CA THR A 113 -20.99 -26.25 -26.24
C THR A 113 -21.94 -26.08 -25.07
N VAL A 114 -22.48 -24.87 -24.96
CA VAL A 114 -23.62 -24.57 -24.07
C VAL A 114 -24.90 -24.68 -24.89
N LEU A 115 -25.84 -25.41 -24.37
CA LEU A 115 -27.16 -25.54 -24.96
C LEU A 115 -28.21 -24.87 -24.08
N THR A 116 -29.09 -24.07 -24.69
CA THR A 116 -30.23 -23.46 -24.01
C THR A 116 -31.52 -24.08 -24.55
N ARG A 117 -32.37 -24.58 -23.66
CA ARG A 117 -33.67 -25.14 -24.00
C ARG A 117 -34.76 -24.53 -23.15
N TRP A 118 -35.96 -24.37 -23.77
CA TRP A 118 -37.15 -23.99 -23.03
C TRP A 118 -37.66 -25.20 -22.21
N ASP A 119 -37.82 -25.03 -20.90
CA ASP A 119 -38.42 -26.02 -20.02
C ASP A 119 -39.89 -25.68 -19.79
N GLU A 120 -40.79 -26.41 -20.44
CA GLU A 120 -42.23 -26.20 -20.35
C GLU A 120 -42.77 -26.33 -18.91
N ALA A 121 -42.21 -27.22 -18.12
CA ALA A 121 -42.67 -27.46 -16.74
C ALA A 121 -42.22 -26.30 -15.81
N ALA A 122 -41.03 -25.78 -16.02
CA ALA A 122 -40.47 -24.67 -15.25
C ALA A 122 -40.81 -23.29 -15.82
N GLN A 123 -41.39 -23.21 -17.06
CA GLN A 123 -41.71 -21.97 -17.79
C GLN A 123 -40.52 -21.02 -17.86
N LYS A 124 -39.31 -21.56 -18.10
CA LYS A 124 -38.07 -20.82 -18.23
C LYS A 124 -37.06 -21.53 -19.13
N TYR A 125 -36.03 -20.77 -19.53
CA TYR A 125 -34.89 -21.36 -20.21
C TYR A 125 -34.00 -22.12 -19.21
N THR A 126 -33.53 -23.29 -19.63
CA THR A 126 -32.59 -24.14 -18.90
C THR A 126 -31.31 -24.29 -19.70
N TYR A 127 -30.20 -24.26 -19.01
CA TYR A 127 -28.86 -24.30 -19.61
C TYR A 127 -28.22 -25.65 -19.33
N TYR A 128 -27.53 -26.19 -20.34
CA TYR A 128 -26.77 -27.43 -20.26
C TYR A 128 -25.36 -27.16 -20.76
N PHE A 129 -24.37 -27.71 -20.16
CA PHE A 129 -23.01 -27.70 -20.68
C PHE A 129 -22.59 -29.08 -21.13
N ILE A 130 -22.08 -29.19 -22.36
CA ILE A 130 -21.76 -30.44 -23.01
C ILE A 130 -20.25 -30.53 -23.15
N LYS A 131 -19.68 -31.63 -22.63
CA LYS A 131 -18.25 -31.94 -22.68
C LYS A 131 -17.79 -32.20 -24.10
N ALA A 132 -16.48 -32.21 -24.33
CA ALA A 132 -15.87 -32.50 -25.63
C ALA A 132 -16.22 -33.90 -26.16
N ASP A 133 -16.50 -34.85 -25.28
CA ASP A 133 -16.92 -36.21 -25.62
C ASP A 133 -18.43 -36.35 -25.85
N GLY A 134 -19.20 -35.25 -25.77
CA GLY A 134 -20.65 -35.21 -25.97
C GLY A 134 -21.48 -35.46 -24.71
N ARG A 135 -20.91 -35.85 -23.60
CA ARG A 135 -21.63 -36.06 -22.33
C ARG A 135 -21.97 -34.72 -21.68
N LEU A 136 -23.14 -34.62 -21.07
CA LEU A 136 -23.50 -33.50 -20.23
C LEU A 136 -22.73 -33.53 -18.91
N TYR A 137 -22.50 -32.37 -18.28
CA TYR A 137 -22.19 -32.28 -16.86
C TYR A 137 -23.43 -32.71 -16.08
N VAL A 138 -23.26 -33.60 -15.10
CA VAL A 138 -24.37 -34.10 -14.27
C VAL A 138 -23.85 -34.26 -12.83
N ASN A 139 -24.50 -33.63 -11.87
CA ASN A 139 -24.06 -33.57 -10.47
C ASN A 139 -22.61 -33.10 -10.33
N GLU A 140 -22.23 -32.14 -11.18
CA GLU A 140 -20.86 -31.66 -11.28
C GLU A 140 -20.82 -30.12 -11.29
N TRP A 141 -19.77 -29.60 -10.69
CA TRP A 141 -19.40 -28.19 -10.80
C TRP A 141 -18.63 -27.96 -12.10
N TYR A 142 -18.85 -26.79 -12.70
CA TYR A 142 -18.12 -26.31 -13.87
C TYR A 142 -17.62 -24.90 -13.63
N GLU A 143 -16.33 -24.67 -13.77
CA GLU A 143 -15.68 -23.37 -13.74
C GLU A 143 -15.53 -22.86 -15.17
N TYR A 144 -16.05 -21.68 -15.44
CA TYR A 144 -15.91 -21.03 -16.73
C TYR A 144 -14.64 -20.18 -16.75
N ASP A 145 -13.82 -20.29 -17.81
CA ASP A 145 -12.49 -19.65 -17.96
C ASP A 145 -12.50 -18.10 -17.97
N LYS A 146 -13.44 -17.47 -17.31
CA LYS A 146 -13.53 -16.02 -17.15
C LYS A 146 -13.82 -15.68 -15.71
N TYR A 147 -13.47 -14.44 -15.37
CA TYR A 147 -13.76 -13.86 -14.07
C TYR A 147 -14.96 -12.91 -14.20
N ASP A 148 -15.69 -12.74 -13.11
CA ASP A 148 -16.72 -11.72 -13.00
C ASP A 148 -16.10 -10.31 -12.87
N ASN A 149 -16.95 -9.29 -12.74
CA ASN A 149 -16.50 -7.89 -12.58
C ASN A 149 -15.76 -7.62 -11.26
N HIS A 150 -15.78 -8.57 -10.32
CA HIS A 150 -15.11 -8.52 -9.02
C HIS A 150 -13.83 -9.38 -8.98
N GLY A 151 -13.52 -10.09 -10.07
CA GLY A 151 -12.36 -10.96 -10.17
C GLY A 151 -12.59 -12.37 -9.63
N HIS A 152 -13.83 -12.78 -9.35
CA HIS A 152 -14.17 -14.13 -8.94
C HIS A 152 -14.36 -15.04 -10.16
N GLY A 153 -13.98 -16.30 -10.04
CA GLY A 153 -14.27 -17.33 -11.05
C GLY A 153 -15.78 -17.52 -11.24
N ILE A 154 -16.22 -17.67 -12.48
CA ILE A 154 -17.63 -17.88 -12.79
C ILE A 154 -17.93 -19.38 -12.70
N TRP A 155 -18.77 -19.77 -11.74
CA TRP A 155 -19.10 -21.13 -11.46
C TRP A 155 -20.55 -21.46 -11.81
N TYR A 156 -20.77 -22.70 -12.25
CA TYR A 156 -22.05 -23.31 -12.50
C TYR A 156 -22.13 -24.67 -11.81
N TYR A 157 -23.31 -25.11 -11.44
CA TYR A 157 -23.59 -26.47 -11.03
C TYR A 157 -24.67 -27.08 -11.90
N TYR A 158 -24.44 -28.28 -12.38
CA TYR A 158 -25.40 -29.04 -13.19
C TYR A 158 -25.92 -30.21 -12.36
N GLY A 159 -27.24 -30.24 -12.13
CA GLY A 159 -27.90 -31.24 -11.29
C GLY A 159 -28.13 -32.58 -11.99
N ASP A 160 -29.06 -33.36 -11.45
CA ASP A 160 -29.31 -34.79 -11.83
C ASP A 160 -29.55 -35.03 -13.31
N GLU A 161 -30.19 -34.11 -14.01
CA GLU A 161 -30.50 -34.22 -15.44
C GLU A 161 -29.55 -33.35 -16.30
N GLY A 162 -28.46 -32.88 -15.73
CA GLY A 162 -27.53 -31.96 -16.42
C GLY A 162 -28.08 -30.55 -16.60
N LYS A 163 -29.17 -30.19 -15.93
CA LYS A 163 -29.72 -28.85 -15.91
C LYS A 163 -28.91 -27.95 -14.99
N ALA A 164 -28.57 -26.75 -15.45
CA ALA A 164 -27.93 -25.76 -14.60
C ALA A 164 -28.84 -25.40 -13.41
N ALA A 165 -28.25 -25.32 -12.22
CA ALA A 165 -28.92 -24.87 -11.02
C ALA A 165 -29.33 -23.38 -11.16
N SER A 166 -30.45 -23.00 -10.56
CA SER A 166 -30.94 -21.61 -10.53
C SER A 166 -31.74 -21.34 -9.26
N GLY A 167 -31.62 -20.13 -8.71
CA GLY A 167 -32.20 -19.77 -7.42
C GLY A 167 -31.50 -20.47 -6.24
N LEU A 168 -32.16 -20.53 -5.10
CA LEU A 168 -31.65 -21.26 -3.93
C LEU A 168 -31.63 -22.75 -4.20
N THR A 169 -30.45 -23.34 -4.18
CA THR A 169 -30.24 -24.75 -4.50
C THR A 169 -29.39 -25.42 -3.43
N GLN A 170 -29.86 -26.53 -2.87
CA GLN A 170 -29.10 -27.31 -1.91
C GLN A 170 -28.26 -28.38 -2.61
N ILE A 171 -26.95 -28.37 -2.38
CA ILE A 171 -26.00 -29.32 -2.97
C ILE A 171 -25.20 -29.94 -1.83
N ASN A 172 -25.33 -31.28 -1.67
CA ASN A 172 -24.67 -32.04 -0.60
C ASN A 172 -24.88 -31.43 0.82
N GLY A 173 -26.08 -30.90 1.08
CA GLY A 173 -26.44 -30.31 2.36
C GLY A 173 -26.06 -28.84 2.54
N THR A 174 -25.33 -28.24 1.61
CA THR A 174 -24.95 -26.84 1.60
C THR A 174 -25.85 -26.06 0.66
N LEU A 175 -26.29 -24.88 1.08
CA LEU A 175 -27.18 -24.01 0.32
C LEU A 175 -26.33 -23.02 -0.52
N TYR A 176 -26.69 -22.91 -1.80
CA TYR A 176 -26.09 -21.98 -2.76
C TYR A 176 -27.19 -21.17 -3.45
N TYR A 177 -26.83 -20.05 -4.06
CA TYR A 177 -27.75 -19.33 -4.91
C TYR A 177 -27.14 -19.11 -6.30
N PHE A 178 -27.94 -19.41 -7.31
CA PHE A 178 -27.57 -19.24 -8.71
C PHE A 178 -28.52 -18.23 -9.38
N SER A 179 -27.98 -17.42 -10.27
CA SER A 179 -28.77 -16.56 -11.13
C SER A 179 -29.71 -17.37 -12.06
N GLU A 180 -30.59 -16.70 -12.75
CA GLU A 180 -31.48 -17.33 -13.72
C GLU A 180 -30.71 -18.02 -14.88
N ASP A 181 -29.54 -17.50 -15.25
CA ASP A 181 -28.65 -18.07 -16.26
C ASP A 181 -27.66 -19.12 -15.67
N GLY A 182 -27.82 -19.49 -14.40
CA GLY A 182 -27.10 -20.59 -13.73
C GLY A 182 -25.77 -20.18 -13.11
N ARG A 183 -25.40 -18.91 -13.03
CA ARG A 183 -24.15 -18.45 -12.40
C ARG A 183 -24.27 -18.46 -10.88
N LEU A 184 -23.26 -18.99 -10.22
CA LEU A 184 -23.13 -18.92 -8.77
C LEU A 184 -22.94 -17.48 -8.30
N TYR A 185 -23.70 -17.07 -7.30
CA TYR A 185 -23.51 -15.80 -6.62
C TYR A 185 -22.43 -15.93 -5.54
N GLN A 186 -21.47 -15.02 -5.56
CA GLN A 186 -20.34 -14.95 -4.63
C GLN A 186 -20.20 -13.53 -4.11
N ASP A 187 -19.83 -13.41 -2.86
CA ASP A 187 -19.57 -12.13 -2.16
C ASP A 187 -20.67 -11.07 -2.34
N GLN A 188 -21.92 -11.48 -2.20
CA GLN A 188 -23.06 -10.56 -2.34
C GLN A 188 -24.28 -10.96 -1.52
N THR A 189 -25.08 -9.95 -1.19
CA THR A 189 -26.34 -10.11 -0.47
C THR A 189 -27.51 -10.18 -1.47
N ILE A 190 -28.42 -11.12 -1.24
CA ILE A 190 -29.63 -11.31 -2.05
C ILE A 190 -30.87 -11.37 -1.16
N THR A 191 -32.02 -11.11 -1.78
CA THR A 191 -33.33 -11.30 -1.12
C THR A 191 -34.15 -12.31 -1.94
N VAL A 192 -34.58 -13.38 -1.27
CA VAL A 192 -35.42 -14.43 -1.88
C VAL A 192 -36.61 -14.65 -0.97
N ASP A 193 -37.82 -14.53 -1.48
CA ASP A 193 -39.08 -14.71 -0.75
C ASP A 193 -39.15 -13.93 0.58
N GLY A 194 -38.62 -12.69 0.57
CA GLY A 194 -38.59 -11.80 1.74
C GLY A 194 -37.54 -12.17 2.80
N LYS A 195 -36.71 -13.16 2.56
CA LYS A 195 -35.55 -13.51 3.39
C LYS A 195 -34.27 -12.99 2.75
N ILE A 196 -33.35 -12.57 3.58
CA ILE A 196 -32.05 -12.06 3.18
C ILE A 196 -31.01 -13.14 3.35
N TYR A 197 -30.23 -13.37 2.31
CA TYR A 197 -29.08 -14.28 2.32
C TYR A 197 -27.81 -13.53 1.93
N TYR A 198 -26.72 -13.95 2.50
CA TYR A 198 -25.40 -13.57 2.02
C TYR A 198 -24.73 -14.80 1.39
N CYS A 199 -24.35 -14.67 0.13
CA CYS A 199 -23.53 -15.67 -0.58
C CYS A 199 -22.06 -15.28 -0.33
N ASN A 200 -21.32 -16.14 0.38
CA ASN A 200 -19.91 -15.86 0.68
C ASN A 200 -19.00 -16.06 -0.56
N LEU A 201 -17.69 -15.92 -0.40
CA LEU A 201 -16.71 -16.11 -1.49
C LEU A 201 -16.75 -17.52 -2.10
N ASP A 202 -17.11 -18.53 -1.31
CA ASP A 202 -17.31 -19.92 -1.77
C ASP A 202 -18.70 -20.12 -2.41
N GLY A 203 -19.53 -19.09 -2.47
CA GLY A 203 -20.91 -19.12 -2.97
C GLY A 203 -21.93 -19.70 -1.99
N ILE A 204 -21.53 -20.02 -0.76
CA ILE A 204 -22.43 -20.57 0.25
C ILE A 204 -23.43 -19.50 0.69
N ALA A 205 -24.72 -19.78 0.51
CA ALA A 205 -25.80 -18.88 0.90
C ALA A 205 -26.18 -19.09 2.38
N VAL A 206 -25.93 -18.08 3.21
CA VAL A 206 -26.26 -18.07 4.63
C VAL A 206 -27.44 -17.12 4.87
N GLU A 207 -28.55 -17.63 5.45
CA GLU A 207 -29.70 -16.80 5.79
C GLU A 207 -29.34 -15.83 6.92
N LEU A 208 -29.48 -14.53 6.66
CA LEU A 208 -29.32 -13.44 7.63
C LEU A 208 -30.66 -13.17 8.34
N GLN A 209 -30.68 -13.38 9.63
CA GLN A 209 -31.91 -13.16 10.41
C GLN A 209 -32.14 -11.67 10.72
N ASN A 210 -33.37 -11.20 10.55
CA ASN A 210 -33.72 -9.82 10.86
C ASN A 210 -33.52 -9.48 12.35
N ASN A 211 -32.92 -8.29 12.60
CA ASN A 211 -32.60 -7.78 13.94
C ASN A 211 -31.74 -8.72 14.78
N ARG A 212 -30.83 -9.46 14.12
CA ARG A 212 -29.88 -10.38 14.76
C ARG A 212 -28.52 -10.36 14.12
N TRP A 213 -27.54 -10.68 14.93
CA TRP A 213 -26.17 -10.95 14.47
C TRP A 213 -26.08 -12.32 13.83
N THR A 214 -25.46 -12.37 12.66
CA THR A 214 -25.15 -13.62 11.96
C THR A 214 -23.65 -13.68 11.70
N LYS A 215 -23.00 -14.78 12.08
CA LYS A 215 -21.58 -14.99 11.83
C LYS A 215 -21.40 -15.76 10.52
N VAL A 216 -20.65 -15.18 9.58
CA VAL A 216 -20.33 -15.79 8.29
C VAL A 216 -18.82 -15.67 8.08
N ASP A 217 -18.14 -16.76 7.78
CA ASP A 217 -16.69 -16.82 7.56
C ASP A 217 -15.86 -16.19 8.71
N GLY A 218 -16.33 -16.39 9.94
CA GLY A 218 -15.67 -15.86 11.13
C GLY A 218 -15.99 -14.41 11.47
N LYS A 219 -16.62 -13.65 10.57
CA LYS A 219 -17.02 -12.23 10.75
C LYS A 219 -18.50 -12.09 11.01
N TYR A 220 -18.92 -10.97 11.57
CA TYR A 220 -20.33 -10.70 11.90
C TYR A 220 -20.98 -9.78 10.88
N ARG A 221 -22.26 -10.04 10.62
CA ARG A 221 -23.18 -9.22 9.82
C ARG A 221 -24.45 -8.96 10.61
N TYR A 222 -25.16 -7.89 10.28
CA TYR A 222 -26.43 -7.55 10.91
C TYR A 222 -27.48 -7.11 9.89
N VAL A 223 -28.68 -7.60 10.05
CA VAL A 223 -29.85 -7.14 9.31
C VAL A 223 -30.71 -6.31 10.26
N LYS A 224 -31.05 -5.09 9.89
CA LYS A 224 -31.94 -4.21 10.64
C LYS A 224 -33.15 -3.88 9.80
N ASP A 225 -34.35 -4.14 10.34
CA ASP A 225 -35.64 -3.83 9.71
C ASP A 225 -35.76 -4.34 8.27
N GLY A 226 -35.25 -5.55 8.04
CA GLY A 226 -35.31 -6.19 6.74
C GLY A 226 -34.24 -5.73 5.73
N GLN A 227 -33.23 -4.98 6.17
CA GLN A 227 -32.11 -4.56 5.31
C GLN A 227 -30.77 -4.97 5.92
N ALA A 228 -29.88 -5.53 5.11
CA ALA A 228 -28.51 -5.78 5.53
C ALA A 228 -27.77 -4.43 5.67
N LEU A 229 -27.07 -4.25 6.78
CA LEU A 229 -26.27 -3.04 7.00
C LEU A 229 -24.97 -3.13 6.21
N THR A 230 -24.72 -2.12 5.37
CA THR A 230 -23.51 -1.99 4.54
C THR A 230 -23.08 -0.53 4.48
N ASN A 231 -21.78 -0.26 4.40
CA ASN A 231 -21.22 1.09 4.28
C ASN A 231 -21.82 2.10 5.27
N CYS A 232 -22.04 1.70 6.49
CA CYS A 232 -22.73 2.56 7.47
C CYS A 232 -22.18 2.37 8.88
N VAL A 233 -22.49 3.36 9.73
CA VAL A 233 -22.42 3.23 11.18
C VAL A 233 -23.85 3.20 11.70
N GLU A 234 -24.18 2.19 12.51
CA GLU A 234 -25.53 2.00 13.01
C GLU A 234 -25.53 1.73 14.51
N LYS A 235 -26.55 2.27 15.21
CA LYS A 235 -26.77 1.98 16.61
C LYS A 235 -27.58 0.69 16.78
N ILE A 236 -26.99 -0.29 17.44
CA ILE A 236 -27.62 -1.58 17.75
C ILE A 236 -27.58 -1.77 19.28
N GLY A 237 -28.73 -1.75 19.92
CA GLY A 237 -28.80 -1.70 21.37
C GLY A 237 -28.18 -0.42 21.92
N ASP A 238 -27.25 -0.53 22.84
CA ASP A 238 -26.57 0.62 23.48
C ASP A 238 -25.32 1.08 22.75
N PHE A 239 -24.83 0.32 21.76
CA PHE A 239 -23.56 0.54 21.11
C PHE A 239 -23.72 0.93 19.63
N TYR A 240 -22.68 1.53 19.08
CA TYR A 240 -22.55 1.79 17.66
C TYR A 240 -21.61 0.76 17.03
N TYR A 241 -21.93 0.35 15.81
CA TYR A 241 -21.15 -0.58 15.01
C TYR A 241 -20.97 -0.04 13.60
N GLY A 242 -19.83 -0.31 12.99
CA GLY A 242 -19.56 0.03 11.61
C GLY A 242 -19.58 -1.21 10.72
N PHE A 243 -20.05 -1.03 9.48
CA PHE A 243 -20.15 -2.09 8.48
C PHE A 243 -19.48 -1.65 7.19
N ASP A 244 -18.70 -2.55 6.58
CA ASP A 244 -18.05 -2.33 5.29
C ASP A 244 -19.04 -2.44 4.11
N SER A 245 -18.54 -2.34 2.87
CA SER A 245 -19.35 -2.46 1.65
C SER A 245 -20.04 -3.80 1.53
N ASP A 246 -19.42 -4.85 2.04
CA ASP A 246 -19.93 -6.21 1.96
C ASP A 246 -20.84 -6.55 3.13
N GLY A 247 -20.95 -5.63 4.11
CA GLY A 247 -21.77 -5.72 5.31
C GLY A 247 -21.11 -6.49 6.45
N TYR A 248 -19.81 -6.68 6.43
CA TYR A 248 -19.08 -7.21 7.58
C TYR A 248 -18.85 -6.12 8.61
N MET A 249 -19.05 -6.45 9.87
CA MET A 249 -18.77 -5.58 10.99
C MET A 249 -17.26 -5.36 11.15
N PHE A 250 -16.84 -4.10 11.24
CA PHE A 250 -15.47 -3.75 11.61
C PHE A 250 -15.18 -4.17 13.06
N ALA A 251 -14.00 -4.74 13.31
CA ALA A 251 -13.55 -5.15 14.64
C ALA A 251 -12.03 -4.99 14.77
N ASP A 252 -11.57 -4.44 15.90
CA ASP A 252 -10.18 -4.11 16.21
C ASP A 252 -9.45 -3.30 15.13
N GLU A 253 -10.15 -2.45 14.43
CA GLU A 253 -9.56 -1.64 13.37
C GLU A 253 -10.10 -0.20 13.32
N GLN A 254 -9.31 0.68 12.70
CA GLN A 254 -9.73 2.04 12.36
C GLN A 254 -10.20 2.05 10.91
N PHE A 255 -11.33 2.67 10.67
CA PHE A 255 -11.92 2.80 9.34
C PHE A 255 -12.50 4.20 9.13
N ASN A 256 -12.90 4.50 7.90
CA ASN A 256 -13.57 5.74 7.57
C ASN A 256 -14.78 5.48 6.69
N LEU A 257 -15.78 6.35 6.82
CA LEU A 257 -16.97 6.34 5.98
C LEU A 257 -17.32 7.77 5.59
N LEU A 258 -17.90 7.91 4.39
CA LEU A 258 -18.45 9.17 3.93
C LEU A 258 -19.76 9.43 4.68
N ASP A 259 -19.82 10.55 5.39
CA ASP A 259 -21.05 11.03 6.03
C ASP A 259 -21.95 11.64 4.94
N SER A 260 -23.10 11.03 4.70
CA SER A 260 -24.03 11.43 3.63
C SER A 260 -24.69 12.79 3.88
N GLU A 261 -24.76 13.26 5.13
CA GLU A 261 -25.37 14.56 5.47
C GLU A 261 -24.39 15.71 5.30
N SER A 262 -23.15 15.54 5.79
CA SER A 262 -22.13 16.58 5.71
C SER A 262 -21.26 16.51 4.47
N GLY A 263 -21.23 15.38 3.76
CA GLY A 263 -20.32 15.12 2.64
C GLY A 263 -18.84 14.95 3.05
N ASN A 264 -18.57 14.85 4.35
CA ASN A 264 -17.22 14.72 4.89
C ASN A 264 -16.86 13.26 5.18
N THR A 265 -15.59 12.93 5.07
CA THR A 265 -15.07 11.64 5.54
C THR A 265 -14.96 11.68 7.06
N CYS A 266 -15.66 10.77 7.73
CA CYS A 266 -15.59 10.57 9.18
C CYS A 266 -14.75 9.33 9.49
N TYR A 267 -13.96 9.41 10.55
CA TYR A 267 -13.08 8.35 11.01
C TYR A 267 -13.63 7.74 12.30
N TYR A 268 -13.53 6.42 12.39
CA TYR A 268 -14.05 5.62 13.49
C TYR A 268 -13.00 4.59 13.94
N ARG A 269 -13.15 4.06 15.12
CA ARG A 269 -12.35 2.91 15.62
C ARG A 269 -13.29 1.90 16.27
N ALA A 270 -13.14 0.62 15.93
CA ALA A 270 -13.85 -0.48 16.55
C ALA A 270 -12.99 -1.18 17.59
N HIS A 271 -13.60 -1.60 18.69
CA HIS A 271 -13.03 -2.55 19.65
C HIS A 271 -12.97 -3.97 19.05
N GLU A 272 -12.31 -4.91 19.73
CA GLU A 272 -12.22 -6.31 19.30
C GLU A 272 -13.59 -7.00 19.11
N ASP A 273 -14.59 -6.61 19.89
CA ASP A 273 -15.96 -7.12 19.80
C ASP A 273 -16.84 -6.33 18.80
N GLY A 274 -16.26 -5.34 18.11
CA GLY A 274 -16.87 -4.57 17.05
C GLY A 274 -17.60 -3.30 17.48
N HIS A 275 -17.91 -3.08 18.78
CA HIS A 275 -18.51 -1.81 19.15
C HIS A 275 -17.53 -0.65 18.97
N LEU A 276 -18.03 0.54 18.60
CA LEU A 276 -17.18 1.68 18.32
C LEU A 276 -16.75 2.40 19.59
N TYR A 277 -15.53 2.92 19.60
CA TYR A 277 -15.06 3.88 20.61
C TYR A 277 -16.03 5.07 20.64
N ARG A 278 -16.51 5.42 21.82
CA ARG A 278 -17.49 6.50 22.01
C ARG A 278 -17.32 7.19 23.35
N ASN A 279 -17.07 8.51 23.33
CA ASN A 279 -16.64 9.28 24.50
C ASN A 279 -15.39 8.69 25.16
N GLU A 280 -14.48 8.20 24.35
CA GLU A 280 -13.32 7.43 24.79
C GLU A 280 -12.04 7.90 24.15
N TRP A 281 -10.95 7.75 24.91
CA TRP A 281 -9.59 7.93 24.44
C TRP A 281 -9.05 6.62 23.85
N TYR A 282 -8.32 6.74 22.76
CA TYR A 282 -7.57 5.65 22.14
C TYR A 282 -6.12 6.05 21.94
N MET A 283 -5.19 5.19 22.35
CA MET A 283 -3.76 5.34 22.08
C MET A 283 -3.31 4.23 21.13
N ASN A 284 -2.72 4.62 20.01
CA ASN A 284 -2.20 3.64 19.05
C ASN A 284 -0.84 3.07 19.50
N TYR A 285 -0.33 2.08 18.77
CA TYR A 285 0.96 1.41 19.04
C TYR A 285 2.19 2.34 18.98
N LYS A 286 2.06 3.55 18.42
CA LYS A 286 3.09 4.60 18.40
C LYS A 286 2.99 5.57 19.58
N GLY A 287 2.09 5.35 20.52
CA GLY A 287 1.84 6.24 21.66
C GLY A 287 1.06 7.51 21.29
N LEU A 288 0.43 7.55 20.12
CA LEU A 288 -0.35 8.71 19.69
C LEU A 288 -1.80 8.60 20.18
N TRP A 289 -2.33 9.70 20.74
CA TRP A 289 -3.65 9.77 21.32
C TRP A 289 -4.68 10.32 20.34
N TYR A 290 -5.88 9.76 20.42
CA TYR A 290 -7.07 10.12 19.68
C TYR A 290 -8.27 10.16 20.65
N TYR A 291 -9.30 10.90 20.30
CA TYR A 291 -10.56 10.89 21.03
C TYR A 291 -11.73 10.70 20.08
N PHE A 292 -12.65 9.85 20.47
CA PHE A 292 -13.89 9.60 19.75
C PHE A 292 -15.05 10.17 20.53
N GLY A 293 -15.84 11.03 19.90
CA GLY A 293 -16.92 11.78 20.55
C GLY A 293 -18.18 10.98 20.80
N ASN A 294 -19.23 11.69 21.19
CA ASN A 294 -20.53 11.09 21.49
C ASN A 294 -21.21 10.40 20.29
N ASP A 295 -20.85 10.79 19.08
CA ASP A 295 -21.29 10.22 17.80
C ASP A 295 -20.32 9.14 17.27
N ALA A 296 -19.39 8.68 18.10
CA ALA A 296 -18.31 7.76 17.79
C ALA A 296 -17.34 8.26 16.71
N LYS A 297 -17.44 9.51 16.26
CA LYS A 297 -16.52 10.10 15.28
C LYS A 297 -15.24 10.57 15.97
N MET A 298 -14.10 10.37 15.29
CA MET A 298 -12.82 10.90 15.73
C MET A 298 -12.84 12.43 15.72
N TYR A 299 -12.32 13.06 16.78
CA TYR A 299 -12.26 14.51 16.91
C TYR A 299 -11.17 15.13 16.05
N PHE A 300 -11.49 16.29 15.49
CA PHE A 300 -10.57 17.18 14.77
C PHE A 300 -10.75 18.63 15.21
N GLY A 301 -9.67 19.41 15.13
CA GLY A 301 -9.63 20.80 15.54
C GLY A 301 -9.64 20.95 17.07
N LEU A 302 -10.00 22.14 17.54
CA LEU A 302 -10.21 22.41 18.96
C LEU A 302 -11.48 21.75 19.45
N ARG A 303 -11.36 20.95 20.50
CA ARG A 303 -12.49 20.24 21.14
C ARG A 303 -12.34 20.21 22.65
N GLU A 304 -13.44 20.37 23.34
CA GLU A 304 -13.50 20.21 24.78
C GLU A 304 -13.87 18.77 25.13
N VAL A 305 -13.07 18.16 26.02
CA VAL A 305 -13.31 16.83 26.56
C VAL A 305 -13.28 16.95 28.09
N ASN A 306 -14.40 16.68 28.75
CA ASN A 306 -14.55 16.76 30.22
C ASN A 306 -14.11 18.12 30.79
N GLY A 307 -14.40 19.23 30.13
CA GLY A 307 -14.08 20.58 30.60
C GLY A 307 -12.66 21.04 30.29
N ILE A 308 -11.85 20.21 29.61
CA ILE A 308 -10.48 20.53 29.18
C ILE A 308 -10.45 20.66 27.66
N LEU A 309 -9.81 21.71 27.18
CA LEU A 309 -9.65 21.98 25.76
C LEU A 309 -8.43 21.21 25.20
N TYR A 310 -8.61 20.55 24.08
CA TYR A 310 -7.58 19.84 23.33
C TYR A 310 -7.59 20.24 21.86
N TYR A 311 -6.48 20.07 21.19
CA TYR A 311 -6.43 20.18 19.73
C TYR A 311 -6.06 18.84 19.08
N PHE A 312 -6.88 18.46 18.11
CA PHE A 312 -6.72 17.23 17.33
C PHE A 312 -6.45 17.58 15.87
N GLY A 313 -5.27 17.22 15.41
CA GLY A 313 -4.94 17.19 13.99
C GLY A 313 -5.06 15.75 13.48
N SER A 314 -3.95 15.20 12.95
CA SER A 314 -3.86 13.75 12.69
C SER A 314 -3.76 12.90 13.97
N ARG A 315 -3.64 13.54 15.13
CA ARG A 315 -3.58 13.02 16.50
C ARG A 315 -3.86 14.15 17.49
N MET A 316 -4.00 13.86 18.78
CA MET A 316 -3.94 14.89 19.82
C MET A 316 -2.54 15.55 19.82
N TYR A 317 -2.49 16.87 19.82
CA TYR A 317 -1.23 17.60 19.90
C TYR A 317 -0.71 17.63 21.33
N GLN A 318 0.61 17.45 21.48
CA GLN A 318 1.35 17.52 22.74
C GLN A 318 2.68 18.22 22.49
N ASP A 319 3.06 19.14 23.40
CA ASP A 319 4.27 19.97 23.29
C ASP A 319 4.37 20.72 21.95
N GLU A 320 3.24 21.08 21.42
CA GLU A 320 3.11 21.76 20.12
C GLU A 320 2.18 22.97 20.22
N SER A 321 2.38 23.92 19.32
CA SER A 321 1.49 25.07 19.23
C SER A 321 0.70 25.05 17.92
N VAL A 322 -0.49 25.60 17.96
CA VAL A 322 -1.42 25.71 16.83
C VAL A 322 -2.07 27.09 16.82
N THR A 323 -2.39 27.58 15.63
CA THR A 323 -3.22 28.79 15.46
C THR A 323 -4.56 28.39 14.86
N VAL A 324 -5.64 28.72 15.55
CA VAL A 324 -7.01 28.42 15.14
C VAL A 324 -7.83 29.69 15.22
N ASP A 325 -8.49 30.06 14.14
CA ASP A 325 -9.32 31.26 14.01
C ASP A 325 -8.64 32.55 14.50
N GLY A 326 -7.33 32.69 14.19
CA GLY A 326 -6.51 33.84 14.56
C GLY A 326 -6.05 33.87 16.02
N LYS A 327 -6.35 32.84 16.81
CA LYS A 327 -5.88 32.69 18.19
C LYS A 327 -4.77 31.64 18.25
N ASN A 328 -3.78 31.89 19.07
CA ASN A 328 -2.66 30.98 19.28
C ASN A 328 -2.89 30.12 20.52
N TYR A 329 -2.61 28.84 20.41
CA TYR A 329 -2.71 27.88 21.52
C TYR A 329 -1.39 27.10 21.63
N TYR A 330 -1.04 26.74 22.85
CA TYR A 330 0.00 25.78 23.13
C TYR A 330 -0.63 24.53 23.79
N CYS A 331 -0.39 23.38 23.20
CA CYS A 331 -0.81 22.09 23.73
C CYS A 331 0.28 21.59 24.67
N LYS A 332 -0.02 21.45 25.98
CA LYS A 332 0.89 20.92 26.99
C LYS A 332 1.29 19.48 26.68
N SER A 333 2.25 18.92 27.41
CA SER A 333 2.61 17.50 27.38
C SER A 333 1.42 16.57 27.71
N SER A 334 0.46 17.07 28.53
CA SER A 334 -0.82 16.38 28.80
C SER A 334 -1.80 16.42 27.62
N GLY A 335 -1.54 17.23 26.59
CA GLY A 335 -2.43 17.52 25.47
C GLY A 335 -3.38 18.70 25.68
N GLU A 336 -3.54 19.21 26.93
CA GLU A 336 -4.38 20.37 27.21
C GLU A 336 -3.95 21.58 26.39
N ALA A 337 -4.86 22.17 25.62
CA ALA A 337 -4.62 23.35 24.78
C ALA A 337 -4.90 24.63 25.59
N VAL A 338 -3.89 25.46 25.78
CA VAL A 338 -3.98 26.73 26.50
C VAL A 338 -3.89 27.86 25.49
N GLU A 339 -4.89 28.76 25.50
CA GLU A 339 -4.85 29.98 24.67
C GLU A 339 -3.75 30.91 25.17
N LEU A 340 -2.86 31.34 24.25
CA LEU A 340 -1.79 32.27 24.55
C LEU A 340 -2.32 33.70 24.59
N SER A 341 -1.84 34.49 25.55
CA SER A 341 -2.20 35.89 25.66
C SER A 341 -1.79 36.68 24.40
N LYS A 342 -2.40 37.84 24.18
CA LYS A 342 -2.33 38.59 22.91
C LYS A 342 -0.91 38.88 22.45
N ASN A 343 -0.15 39.67 23.20
CA ASN A 343 1.25 40.02 22.85
C ASN A 343 2.14 39.90 24.07
N GLY A 344 3.39 39.52 23.87
CA GLY A 344 4.39 39.38 24.92
C GLY A 344 4.65 37.91 25.31
N TRP A 345 5.31 37.78 26.44
CA TRP A 345 5.71 36.50 26.99
C TRP A 345 4.54 35.70 27.58
N ASN A 346 4.47 34.43 27.24
CA ASN A 346 3.55 33.46 27.81
C ASN A 346 4.35 32.31 28.42
N LEU A 347 4.01 31.91 29.64
CA LEU A 347 4.58 30.74 30.30
C LEU A 347 3.50 29.67 30.41
N VAL A 348 3.71 28.53 29.74
CA VAL A 348 2.78 27.42 29.73
C VAL A 348 3.56 26.14 29.94
N ASP A 349 3.24 25.41 30.99
CA ASP A 349 3.87 24.11 31.36
C ASP A 349 5.41 24.18 31.44
N GLY A 350 5.93 25.31 31.99
CA GLY A 350 7.36 25.57 32.08
C GLY A 350 8.02 26.06 30.78
N ASN A 351 7.28 26.10 29.69
CA ASN A 351 7.78 26.56 28.39
C ASN A 351 7.45 28.06 28.17
N TYR A 352 8.45 28.82 27.75
CA TYR A 352 8.27 30.22 27.36
C TYR A 352 7.98 30.35 25.88
N LEU A 353 6.90 31.07 25.54
CA LEU A 353 6.48 31.39 24.17
C LEU A 353 6.32 32.91 24.06
N TYR A 354 6.46 33.45 22.87
CA TYR A 354 6.25 34.89 22.64
C TYR A 354 5.31 35.15 21.48
N VAL A 355 4.29 35.95 21.74
CA VAL A 355 3.36 36.43 20.71
C VAL A 355 3.74 37.88 20.38
N LYS A 356 3.99 38.14 19.10
CA LYS A 356 4.28 39.47 18.54
C LYS A 356 3.26 39.84 17.48
N ASP A 357 2.58 40.97 17.66
CA ASP A 357 1.53 41.45 16.75
C ASP A 357 0.45 40.40 16.41
N GLY A 358 0.05 39.63 17.42
CA GLY A 358 -0.94 38.57 17.31
C GLY A 358 -0.41 37.25 16.72
N GLN A 359 0.86 37.20 16.34
CA GLN A 359 1.48 35.98 15.78
C GLN A 359 2.46 35.36 16.78
N LEU A 360 2.36 34.04 16.93
CA LEU A 360 3.34 33.28 17.71
C LEU A 360 4.65 33.17 16.96
N LEU A 361 5.75 33.57 17.60
CA LEU A 361 7.10 33.42 17.04
C LEU A 361 7.46 31.92 16.97
N ARG A 362 7.93 31.49 15.78
CA ARG A 362 8.38 30.12 15.53
C ARG A 362 9.55 30.12 14.55
N GLU A 363 10.48 29.19 14.72
CA GLU A 363 11.63 28.97 13.85
C GLU A 363 12.37 30.27 13.50
N CYS A 364 12.45 31.18 14.47
CA CYS A 364 13.05 32.50 14.26
C CYS A 364 13.92 32.93 15.45
N LEU A 365 14.93 33.74 15.11
CA LEU A 365 15.73 34.52 16.06
C LEU A 365 15.15 35.92 16.13
N GLU A 366 14.68 36.32 17.31
CA GLU A 366 14.00 37.62 17.50
C GLU A 366 14.63 38.42 18.61
N LYS A 367 14.76 39.74 18.41
CA LYS A 367 15.21 40.68 19.43
C LYS A 367 14.03 41.13 20.29
N ILE A 368 14.06 40.81 21.59
CA ILE A 368 13.05 41.23 22.55
C ILE A 368 13.74 41.98 23.68
N GLY A 369 13.45 43.27 23.78
CA GLY A 369 14.23 44.16 24.65
C GLY A 369 15.67 44.28 24.18
N ASP A 370 16.60 44.02 25.08
CA ASP A 370 18.05 44.14 24.79
C ASP A 370 18.70 42.80 24.39
N ALA A 371 17.95 41.70 24.43
CA ALA A 371 18.46 40.37 24.16
C ALA A 371 17.81 39.70 22.93
N TYR A 372 18.48 38.72 22.34
CA TYR A 372 17.97 37.89 21.28
C TYR A 372 17.56 36.54 21.84
N TYR A 373 16.44 36.00 21.32
CA TYR A 373 15.87 34.73 21.71
C TYR A 373 15.55 33.89 20.46
N TYR A 374 15.75 32.61 20.52
CA TYR A 374 15.34 31.71 19.44
C TYR A 374 14.14 30.90 19.85
N PHE A 375 13.14 30.85 18.95
CA PHE A 375 11.92 30.06 19.11
C PHE A 375 11.95 28.89 18.14
N GLY A 376 11.78 27.67 18.64
CA GLY A 376 11.77 26.46 17.83
C GLY A 376 10.47 26.29 17.03
N TYR A 377 10.33 25.13 16.36
CA TYR A 377 9.15 24.78 15.57
C TYR A 377 7.83 24.86 16.36
N SER A 378 7.83 24.40 17.60
CA SER A 378 6.66 24.45 18.50
C SER A 378 6.36 25.86 19.02
N GLY A 379 7.20 26.87 18.72
CA GLY A 379 7.14 28.21 19.28
C GLY A 379 7.72 28.35 20.69
N VAL A 380 8.25 27.27 21.25
CA VAL A 380 8.92 27.30 22.54
C VAL A 380 10.31 27.94 22.41
N MET A 381 10.63 28.86 23.33
CA MET A 381 11.95 29.47 23.43
C MET A 381 12.99 28.41 23.83
N LEU A 382 14.09 28.37 23.11
CA LEU A 382 15.21 27.51 23.51
C LEU A 382 15.94 28.10 24.73
N SER A 383 16.40 27.22 25.63
CA SER A 383 17.18 27.57 26.82
C SER A 383 18.27 26.54 27.06
N ASP A 384 19.42 27.02 27.55
CA ASP A 384 20.63 26.23 27.88
C ASP A 384 21.01 25.17 26.82
N THR A 385 20.96 25.53 25.57
CA THR A 385 21.24 24.63 24.43
C THR A 385 21.94 25.34 23.30
N THR A 386 22.40 24.57 22.30
CA THR A 386 22.91 25.06 21.03
C THR A 386 21.92 24.79 19.89
N PHE A 387 21.97 25.62 18.84
CA PHE A 387 21.14 25.45 17.63
C PHE A 387 21.87 26.03 16.41
N GLY A 388 21.46 25.57 15.24
CA GLY A 388 21.88 26.13 13.94
C GLY A 388 20.72 26.82 13.26
N LEU A 389 21.00 27.86 12.46
CA LEU A 389 20.01 28.47 11.58
C LEU A 389 20.18 27.96 10.15
N PRO A 390 19.09 27.82 9.37
CA PRO A 390 19.18 27.50 7.95
C PRO A 390 20.09 28.50 7.22
N ASN A 391 20.96 28.01 6.34
CA ASN A 391 21.90 28.81 5.52
C ASN A 391 22.98 29.56 6.31
N THR A 392 23.23 29.21 7.58
CA THR A 392 24.38 29.73 8.34
C THR A 392 25.32 28.57 8.69
N GLU A 393 26.61 28.74 8.42
CA GLU A 393 27.62 27.80 8.90
C GLU A 393 27.98 28.19 10.33
N GLY A 394 27.79 27.22 11.27
CA GLY A 394 28.12 27.39 12.67
C GLY A 394 26.91 27.24 13.60
N GLU A 395 27.19 27.31 14.89
CA GLU A 395 26.21 27.10 15.96
C GLU A 395 26.07 28.35 16.82
N TYR A 396 24.86 28.56 17.28
CA TYR A 396 24.49 29.53 18.29
C TYR A 396 24.28 28.86 19.63
N ARG A 397 24.40 29.60 20.73
CA ARG A 397 24.09 29.12 22.07
C ARG A 397 23.23 30.11 22.83
N VAL A 398 22.27 29.59 23.60
CA VAL A 398 21.43 30.38 24.50
C VAL A 398 21.72 30.04 25.96
N HIS A 399 21.59 31.06 26.82
CA HIS A 399 21.64 30.96 28.28
C HIS A 399 20.43 30.17 28.82
N ALA A 400 20.45 29.85 30.11
CA ALA A 400 19.32 29.22 30.81
C ALA A 400 18.06 30.09 30.81
N ASP A 401 18.19 31.42 30.68
CA ASP A 401 17.08 32.36 30.53
C ASP A 401 16.62 32.54 29.06
N GLY A 402 17.24 31.79 28.15
CA GLY A 402 16.95 31.81 26.71
C GLY A 402 17.67 32.92 25.93
N SER A 403 18.35 33.85 26.60
CA SER A 403 19.08 34.93 25.88
C SER A 403 20.31 34.37 25.16
N LEU A 404 20.56 34.91 23.95
CA LEU A 404 21.67 34.50 23.09
C LEU A 404 23.02 34.91 23.67
N TYR A 405 24.01 34.02 23.64
CA TYR A 405 25.41 34.38 23.90
C TYR A 405 25.92 35.29 22.77
N ILE A 406 26.34 36.51 23.12
CA ILE A 406 26.88 37.50 22.16
C ILE A 406 28.14 38.12 22.77
N SER A 407 29.25 38.07 22.04
CA SER A 407 30.54 38.56 22.46
C SER A 407 30.97 38.01 23.83
N GLN A 408 30.74 36.73 24.07
CA GLN A 408 30.94 36.09 25.38
C GLN A 408 31.65 34.74 25.29
N TRP A 409 32.40 34.45 26.32
CA TRP A 409 32.99 33.15 26.56
C TRP A 409 31.97 32.22 27.26
N TYR A 410 31.97 30.95 26.86
CA TYR A 410 31.22 29.89 27.50
C TYR A 410 32.13 28.69 27.77
N ARG A 411 32.02 28.07 28.97
CA ARG A 411 32.80 26.90 29.34
C ARG A 411 31.93 25.66 29.37
N ILE A 412 32.31 24.65 28.59
CA ILE A 412 31.64 23.37 28.55
C ILE A 412 32.64 22.21 28.62
N ASN A 413 32.39 21.24 29.48
CA ASN A 413 33.24 20.03 29.64
C ASN A 413 34.73 20.34 29.79
N GLY A 414 35.07 21.46 30.41
CA GLY A 414 36.46 21.88 30.65
C GLY A 414 37.06 22.73 29.52
N TYR A 415 36.42 22.83 28.39
CA TYR A 415 36.85 23.64 27.23
C TYR A 415 36.16 24.99 27.23
N TRP A 416 36.82 26.01 26.65
CA TRP A 416 36.25 27.33 26.43
C TRP A 416 35.86 27.51 24.96
N GLU A 417 34.67 28.01 24.74
CA GLU A 417 34.13 28.44 23.42
C GLU A 417 33.88 29.95 23.47
N TYR A 418 33.94 30.60 22.32
CA TYR A 418 33.59 32.03 22.21
C TYR A 418 32.49 32.24 21.17
N TYR A 419 31.44 32.92 21.56
CA TYR A 419 30.37 33.36 20.68
C TYR A 419 30.58 34.82 20.31
N GLY A 420 30.69 35.11 19.00
CA GLY A 420 31.02 36.43 18.48
C GLY A 420 29.88 37.44 18.54
N GLU A 421 30.10 38.60 17.91
CA GLU A 421 29.12 39.71 17.88
C GLU A 421 27.79 39.31 17.22
N THR A 422 27.80 38.35 16.31
CA THR A 422 26.59 37.81 15.67
C THR A 422 25.94 36.66 16.48
N GLY A 423 26.56 36.26 17.60
CA GLY A 423 26.13 35.10 18.38
C GLY A 423 26.64 33.77 17.83
N LEU A 424 27.34 33.72 16.71
CA LEU A 424 27.94 32.50 16.16
C LEU A 424 29.19 32.08 16.94
N ARG A 425 29.31 30.76 17.18
CA ARG A 425 30.50 30.14 17.74
C ARG A 425 31.70 30.39 16.82
N LYS A 426 32.81 30.87 17.40
CA LYS A 426 34.03 31.18 16.65
C LYS A 426 34.92 29.96 16.50
N THR A 427 35.64 29.88 15.40
CA THR A 427 36.76 28.99 15.12
C THR A 427 37.92 29.80 14.53
N GLY A 428 39.14 29.26 14.62
CA GLY A 428 40.31 29.94 14.11
C GLY A 428 40.79 31.08 15.01
N TRP A 429 41.45 32.08 14.44
CA TRP A 429 42.00 33.22 15.16
C TRP A 429 40.90 34.15 15.67
N LEU A 430 41.03 34.52 16.96
CA LEU A 430 40.16 35.47 17.64
C LEU A 430 40.98 36.54 18.32
N SER A 431 40.72 37.80 18.02
CA SER A 431 41.30 38.94 18.69
C SER A 431 40.28 39.62 19.60
N LEU A 432 40.58 39.71 20.87
CA LEU A 432 39.79 40.46 21.84
C LEU A 432 40.66 41.55 22.49
N GLY A 433 40.41 42.76 22.06
CA GLY A 433 41.32 43.87 22.39
C GLY A 433 42.68 43.66 21.72
N ASN A 434 43.75 43.61 22.57
CA ASN A 434 45.10 43.37 22.07
C ASN A 434 45.61 41.95 22.30
N ILE A 435 44.69 41.02 22.67
CA ILE A 435 45.04 39.64 22.99
C ILE A 435 44.49 38.75 21.87
N TRP A 436 45.35 37.85 21.39
CA TRP A 436 44.98 36.87 20.40
C TRP A 436 44.77 35.51 21.07
N TYR A 437 43.71 34.84 20.62
CA TYR A 437 43.34 33.45 20.96
C TYR A 437 43.25 32.65 19.69
N TYR A 438 43.32 31.34 19.82
CA TYR A 438 43.00 30.42 18.75
C TYR A 438 41.99 29.37 19.20
N LEU A 439 40.93 29.22 18.41
CA LEU A 439 39.91 28.17 18.63
C LEU A 439 40.06 27.14 17.52
N ASN A 440 40.16 25.88 17.90
CA ASN A 440 40.32 24.77 16.94
C ASN A 440 39.07 24.61 16.09
N GLU A 441 39.07 23.60 15.21
CA GLU A 441 37.94 23.27 14.34
C GLU A 441 36.62 22.96 15.08
N TYR A 442 36.73 22.52 16.35
CA TYR A 442 35.58 22.27 17.23
C TYR A 442 35.12 23.53 17.99
N GLY A 443 35.74 24.67 17.80
CA GLY A 443 35.45 25.91 18.50
C GLY A 443 36.10 25.99 19.90
N TRP A 444 36.96 25.07 20.25
CA TRP A 444 37.60 25.05 21.58
C TRP A 444 38.88 25.88 21.62
N MET A 445 38.96 26.77 22.60
CA MET A 445 40.13 27.56 22.84
C MET A 445 41.32 26.65 23.17
N VAL A 446 42.42 26.85 22.49
CA VAL A 446 43.64 26.07 22.68
C VAL A 446 44.57 26.72 23.71
N THR A 447 45.40 25.91 24.36
CA THR A 447 46.48 26.32 25.27
C THR A 447 47.74 25.51 24.96
N GLY A 448 48.91 26.01 25.36
CA GLY A 448 50.19 25.37 25.08
C GLY A 448 50.63 25.53 23.62
N TRP A 449 51.52 24.64 23.17
CA TRP A 449 52.02 24.66 21.79
C TRP A 449 50.98 24.18 20.78
N GLN A 450 50.82 24.98 19.73
CA GLN A 450 49.91 24.65 18.61
C GLN A 450 50.55 24.96 17.24
N ILE A 451 50.26 24.08 16.27
CA ILE A 451 50.61 24.35 14.86
C ILE A 451 49.37 24.91 14.17
N VAL A 452 49.47 26.10 13.66
CA VAL A 452 48.44 26.74 12.85
C VAL A 452 49.00 27.05 11.47
N ALA A 453 48.43 26.48 10.44
CA ALA A 453 48.92 26.64 9.04
C ALA A 453 50.44 26.39 8.89
N GLY A 454 50.97 25.34 9.58
CA GLY A 454 52.38 24.95 9.51
C GLY A 454 53.33 25.79 10.36
N THR A 455 52.86 26.76 11.13
CA THR A 455 53.65 27.62 12.03
C THR A 455 53.32 27.32 13.47
N TRP A 456 54.35 27.20 14.32
CA TRP A 456 54.20 26.98 15.74
C TRP A 456 53.89 28.29 16.48
N TYR A 457 52.91 28.24 17.35
CA TYR A 457 52.49 29.29 18.27
C TYR A 457 52.40 28.71 19.68
N PHE A 458 52.54 29.55 20.69
CA PHE A 458 52.34 29.16 22.07
C PHE A 458 51.26 30.02 22.71
N PHE A 459 50.31 29.33 23.37
CA PHE A 459 49.22 29.98 24.09
C PHE A 459 49.38 29.64 25.59
N ASP A 460 49.27 30.65 26.43
CA ASP A 460 49.38 30.45 27.88
C ASP A 460 48.16 29.70 28.47
N GLY A 461 48.16 29.51 29.81
CA GLY A 461 47.06 28.81 30.49
C GLY A 461 45.72 29.53 30.43
N SER A 462 45.68 30.80 30.08
CA SER A 462 44.45 31.59 29.81
C SER A 462 44.02 31.52 28.36
N GLY A 463 44.79 30.87 27.49
CA GLY A 463 44.57 30.80 26.04
C GLY A 463 45.11 32.03 25.28
N ALA A 464 45.77 32.96 25.96
CA ALA A 464 46.36 34.13 25.31
C ALA A 464 47.62 33.75 24.54
N MET A 465 47.73 34.19 23.27
CA MET A 465 48.90 33.99 22.44
C MET A 465 50.09 34.76 23.03
N VAL A 466 51.16 34.03 23.25
CA VAL A 466 52.40 34.62 23.80
C VAL A 466 53.26 35.23 22.68
N VAL A 467 53.84 36.37 22.95
CA VAL A 467 54.87 37.03 22.12
C VAL A 467 56.11 37.34 22.93
N GLY A 468 57.28 37.36 22.31
CA GLY A 468 58.53 37.56 23.01
C GLY A 468 59.09 36.27 23.67
N TRP A 469 59.85 36.44 24.73
CA TRP A 469 60.51 35.32 25.44
C TRP A 469 59.52 34.57 26.31
N VAL A 470 59.60 33.22 26.24
CA VAL A 470 58.87 32.32 27.16
C VAL A 470 59.79 31.24 27.66
N ASN A 471 59.73 30.99 28.97
CA ASN A 471 60.43 29.88 29.60
C ASN A 471 59.46 28.75 29.90
N LEU A 472 59.72 27.57 29.38
CA LEU A 472 58.91 26.40 29.60
C LEU A 472 59.80 25.28 30.20
N ASN A 473 59.66 25.07 31.50
CA ASN A 473 60.40 24.06 32.26
C ASN A 473 61.95 24.21 32.09
N GLY A 474 62.44 25.47 32.11
CA GLY A 474 63.89 25.77 32.03
C GLY A 474 64.41 25.90 30.59
N THR A 475 63.59 25.68 29.57
CA THR A 475 63.93 25.88 28.15
C THR A 475 63.31 27.20 27.66
N TRP A 476 64.14 28.08 27.10
CA TRP A 476 63.71 29.34 26.55
C TRP A 476 63.35 29.20 25.08
N TYR A 477 62.24 29.82 24.68
CA TYR A 477 61.76 30.00 23.32
C TYR A 477 61.46 31.47 23.05
N TYR A 478 61.51 31.87 21.79
CA TYR A 478 61.12 33.21 21.40
C TYR A 478 59.99 33.16 20.37
N LEU A 479 58.92 33.86 20.65
CA LEU A 479 57.80 34.07 19.75
C LEU A 479 57.92 35.47 19.15
N SER A 480 57.85 35.59 17.83
CA SER A 480 57.91 36.87 17.11
C SER A 480 56.76 37.80 17.51
N GLY A 481 56.77 39.04 17.07
CA GLY A 481 55.65 39.98 17.27
C GLY A 481 54.34 39.51 16.66
N SER A 482 54.37 38.54 15.72
CA SER A 482 53.18 37.85 15.18
C SER A 482 52.80 36.61 15.97
N GLY A 483 53.53 36.26 17.02
CA GLY A 483 53.34 35.02 17.82
C GLY A 483 54.01 33.80 17.22
N ALA A 484 54.58 33.85 16.03
CA ALA A 484 55.26 32.71 15.42
C ALA A 484 56.56 32.34 16.14
N MET A 485 56.74 31.04 16.42
CA MET A 485 57.98 30.55 17.00
C MET A 485 59.16 30.80 16.09
N VAL A 486 60.20 31.44 16.64
CA VAL A 486 61.41 31.72 15.89
C VAL A 486 62.38 30.55 15.94
N THR A 487 63.00 30.23 14.82
CA THR A 487 64.06 29.24 14.66
C THR A 487 65.24 29.88 13.90
N GLY A 488 66.49 29.39 14.12
CA GLY A 488 67.67 29.96 13.53
C GLY A 488 68.20 31.21 14.28
N TRP A 489 68.90 32.09 13.58
CA TRP A 489 69.46 33.33 14.15
C TRP A 489 68.38 34.36 14.45
N LEU A 490 68.45 34.92 15.67
CA LEU A 490 67.53 35.96 16.15
C LEU A 490 68.35 37.16 16.62
N ASP A 491 68.16 38.32 16.04
CA ASP A 491 68.72 39.59 16.48
C ASP A 491 67.66 40.38 17.28
N LEU A 492 68.00 40.73 18.51
CA LEU A 492 67.20 41.62 19.34
C LEU A 492 68.01 42.83 19.74
N ASN A 493 67.85 43.91 18.97
CA ASN A 493 68.56 45.19 19.19
C ASN A 493 70.10 45.05 19.26
N GLY A 494 70.66 44.26 18.34
CA GLY A 494 72.10 44.01 18.27
C GLY A 494 72.63 42.89 19.18
N THR A 495 71.76 42.23 19.96
CA THR A 495 72.10 41.03 20.71
C THR A 495 71.60 39.80 19.95
N TRP A 496 72.52 38.91 19.55
CA TRP A 496 72.23 37.74 18.74
C TRP A 496 72.02 36.49 19.60
N TYR A 497 70.97 35.74 19.25
CA TYR A 497 70.62 34.44 19.83
C TYR A 497 70.49 33.40 18.69
N TYR A 498 70.58 32.12 19.05
CA TYR A 498 70.25 31.05 18.10
C TYR A 498 69.21 30.11 18.66
N MET A 499 68.12 29.97 17.88
CA MET A 499 67.01 29.08 18.21
C MET A 499 67.12 27.81 17.37
N ARG A 500 67.11 26.63 18.04
CA ARG A 500 67.15 25.34 17.33
C ARG A 500 65.94 25.17 16.40
N ALA A 501 65.93 24.07 15.61
CA ALA A 501 64.80 23.73 14.74
C ALA A 501 63.51 23.44 15.53
N ASP A 502 63.63 23.00 16.79
CA ASP A 502 62.52 22.80 17.73
C ASP A 502 62.13 24.07 18.50
N GLY A 503 62.77 25.22 18.19
CA GLY A 503 62.55 26.50 18.80
C GLY A 503 63.33 26.76 20.10
N ALA A 504 64.04 25.79 20.64
CA ALA A 504 64.77 25.96 21.90
C ALA A 504 66.01 26.84 21.74
N MET A 505 66.19 27.79 22.63
CA MET A 505 67.35 28.69 22.69
C MET A 505 68.62 27.92 23.00
N LEU A 506 69.71 28.15 22.29
CA LEU A 506 71.01 27.57 22.58
C LEU A 506 71.76 28.38 23.63
N THR A 507 72.54 27.64 24.49
CA THR A 507 73.46 28.21 25.43
C THR A 507 74.78 27.44 25.35
N GLY A 508 75.89 27.99 25.93
CA GLY A 508 77.21 27.34 25.92
C GLY A 508 77.87 27.31 24.54
N THR A 509 78.82 26.40 24.35
CA THR A 509 79.54 26.24 23.09
C THR A 509 78.80 25.35 22.14
N GLN A 510 78.53 25.84 20.93
CA GLN A 510 77.72 25.16 19.90
C GLN A 510 78.39 25.25 18.51
N VAL A 511 78.21 24.20 17.69
CA VAL A 511 78.65 24.21 16.29
C VAL A 511 77.43 24.38 15.37
N ILE A 512 77.39 25.46 14.63
CA ILE A 512 76.30 25.80 13.73
C ILE A 512 76.87 25.98 12.30
N GLY A 513 76.45 25.17 11.36
CA GLY A 513 76.94 25.23 9.99
C GLY A 513 78.43 25.02 9.86
N GLY A 514 79.07 24.25 10.74
CA GLY A 514 80.51 24.00 10.77
C GLY A 514 81.34 25.08 11.48
N THR A 515 80.70 26.15 11.99
CA THR A 515 81.36 27.23 12.75
C THR A 515 81.02 27.11 14.24
N THR A 516 82.01 27.28 15.13
CA THR A 516 81.80 27.25 16.59
C THR A 516 81.39 28.63 17.08
N TYR A 517 80.30 28.66 17.85
CA TYR A 517 79.76 29.86 18.52
C TYR A 517 79.69 29.62 20.00
N ILE A 518 79.90 30.69 20.79
CA ILE A 518 79.77 30.66 22.23
C ILE A 518 78.59 31.53 22.61
N PHE A 519 77.63 30.93 23.35
CA PHE A 519 76.48 31.66 23.91
C PHE A 519 76.65 31.70 25.45
N ASN A 520 76.37 32.84 26.07
CA ASN A 520 76.35 32.95 27.52
C ASN A 520 75.18 32.17 28.18
N GLN A 521 75.00 32.26 29.49
CA GLN A 521 73.90 31.57 30.18
C GLN A 521 72.54 32.12 29.82
N ASP A 522 72.48 33.39 29.40
CA ASP A 522 71.24 34.04 28.95
C ASP A 522 70.97 33.79 27.41
N GLY A 523 71.80 32.98 26.76
CA GLY A 523 71.67 32.61 25.36
C GLY A 523 72.23 33.66 24.39
N ALA A 524 72.77 34.77 24.84
CA ALA A 524 73.38 35.78 23.99
C ALA A 524 74.68 35.30 23.37
N TRP A 525 74.87 35.50 22.04
CA TRP A 525 76.13 35.18 21.38
C TRP A 525 77.23 36.12 21.89
N VAL A 526 78.33 35.53 22.29
CA VAL A 526 79.53 36.25 22.70
C VAL A 526 80.51 36.18 21.56
N ALA A 527 80.86 37.35 20.98
CA ALA A 527 81.91 37.41 19.93
C ALA A 527 83.21 36.84 20.43
N ASN A 528 83.88 35.98 19.66
CA ASN A 528 85.23 35.44 20.04
C ASN A 528 86.27 36.52 20.03
#